data_a3a53e716c9d217ed9ebdfa106fe5ca3
#
_entry.id   a3a53e716c9d217ed9ebdfa106fe5ca3
#
_cell.length_a   1.000
_cell.length_b   1.000
_cell.length_c   1.000
_cell.angle_alpha   90.00
_cell.angle_beta   90.00
_cell.angle_gamma   90.00
#
_symmetry.space_group_name_H-M   'P 1'
#
loop_
_entity.id
_entity.type
_entity.pdbx_description
1 polymer ?
#
loop_
_entity_poly.entity_id
_entity_poly.type
_entity_poly.pdbx_seq_one_letter_code
_entity_poly.pdbx_strand_id
1 'polypeptide(L)'
;MNPRTNKKAPLLSDEVYKVIKKNAEKLDSTIIYNRDFNYDYFGFKTLERSYLLKLNGVTVERPQHMLMRVSIGIHLDDLDAAIETYTLMSKKYFTHATPTLFNSGTPKPQLSSCFLLTMQDDSIDGIYNTLKQTAKISQSAG
;
A
#
# COMPACT_ATOMS: atom_id res chain seq x y z
N MET A 1 1.14 -17.46 5.93
CA MET A 1 0.51 -18.48 5.06
C MET A 1 -0.91 -18.05 4.77
N ASN A 2 -1.37 -18.14 3.54
CA ASN A 2 -2.77 -17.88 3.20
C ASN A 2 -3.62 -19.08 3.69
N PRO A 3 -4.61 -18.87 4.57
CA PRO A 3 -5.36 -19.98 5.16
C PRO A 3 -6.22 -20.76 4.14
N ARG A 4 -6.55 -20.16 2.99
CA ARG A 4 -7.36 -20.81 1.94
C ARG A 4 -6.52 -21.63 0.96
N THR A 5 -5.29 -21.21 0.69
CA THR A 5 -4.46 -21.82 -0.36
C THR A 5 -3.23 -22.54 0.18
N ASN A 6 -2.96 -22.39 1.48
CA ASN A 6 -1.77 -22.89 2.17
C ASN A 6 -0.42 -22.46 1.52
N LYS A 7 -0.44 -21.36 0.75
CA LYS A 7 0.76 -20.79 0.12
C LYS A 7 1.33 -19.66 0.96
N LYS A 8 2.62 -19.38 0.79
CA LYS A 8 3.24 -18.18 1.39
C LYS A 8 2.48 -16.93 0.90
N ALA A 9 2.15 -16.05 1.83
CA ALA A 9 1.48 -14.78 1.57
C ALA A 9 2.19 -13.69 2.36
N PRO A 10 3.37 -13.22 1.90
CA PRO A 10 4.09 -12.16 2.56
C PRO A 10 3.28 -10.86 2.50
N LEU A 11 3.40 -10.03 3.53
CA LEU A 11 2.77 -8.70 3.58
C LEU A 11 3.53 -7.70 2.71
N LEU A 12 4.86 -7.81 2.67
CA LEU A 12 5.73 -6.97 1.87
C LEU A 12 6.21 -7.71 0.63
N SER A 13 6.48 -6.97 -0.45
CA SER A 13 7.19 -7.51 -1.60
C SER A 13 8.64 -7.87 -1.23
N ASP A 14 9.22 -8.84 -1.93
CA ASP A 14 10.62 -9.24 -1.70
C ASP A 14 11.59 -8.08 -1.95
N GLU A 15 11.30 -7.21 -2.91
CA GLU A 15 12.10 -6.03 -3.23
C GLU A 15 12.11 -5.04 -2.07
N VAL A 16 10.93 -4.64 -1.60
CA VAL A 16 10.79 -3.72 -0.46
C VAL A 16 11.40 -4.32 0.80
N TYR A 17 11.22 -5.61 1.05
CA TYR A 17 11.84 -6.28 2.19
C TYR A 17 13.38 -6.22 2.14
N LYS A 18 13.99 -6.43 0.96
CA LYS A 18 15.44 -6.32 0.79
C LYS A 18 15.94 -4.90 1.04
N VAL A 19 15.26 -3.88 0.52
CA VAL A 19 15.59 -2.47 0.75
C VAL A 19 15.54 -2.12 2.23
N ILE A 20 14.46 -2.49 2.92
CA ILE A 20 14.30 -2.26 4.36
C ILE A 20 15.41 -2.95 5.14
N LYS A 21 15.67 -4.23 4.87
CA LYS A 21 16.69 -4.99 5.60
C LYS A 21 18.09 -4.42 5.41
N LYS A 22 18.42 -3.98 4.20
CA LYS A 22 19.73 -3.39 3.87
C LYS A 22 19.94 -2.04 4.56
N ASN A 23 18.89 -1.27 4.78
CA ASN A 23 18.96 0.10 5.27
C ASN A 23 18.25 0.29 6.63
N ALA A 24 18.11 -0.78 7.42
CA ALA A 24 17.30 -0.78 8.64
C ALA A 24 17.69 0.34 9.61
N GLU A 25 18.97 0.51 9.94
CA GLU A 25 19.45 1.55 10.87
C GLU A 25 19.08 2.97 10.40
N LYS A 26 19.27 3.28 9.10
CA LYS A 26 18.93 4.59 8.54
C LYS A 26 17.42 4.83 8.59
N LEU A 27 16.62 3.83 8.26
CA LEU A 27 15.16 3.92 8.25
C LEU A 27 14.62 4.05 9.68
N ASP A 28 15.10 3.25 10.62
CA ASP A 28 14.68 3.29 12.03
C ASP A 28 15.02 4.65 12.67
N SER A 29 16.20 5.21 12.38
CA SER A 29 16.59 6.54 12.86
C SER A 29 15.78 7.68 12.23
N THR A 30 15.19 7.46 11.06
CA THR A 30 14.37 8.46 10.33
C THR A 30 12.94 8.50 10.85
N ILE A 31 12.41 7.38 11.32
CA ILE A 31 11.01 7.29 11.76
C ILE A 31 10.80 8.03 13.07
N ILE A 32 9.85 8.98 13.06
CA ILE A 32 9.49 9.78 14.23
C ILE A 32 8.16 9.28 14.81
N TYR A 33 8.25 8.33 15.74
CA TYR A 33 7.08 7.64 16.31
C TYR A 33 6.10 8.57 17.02
N ASN A 34 6.56 9.67 17.61
CA ASN A 34 5.68 10.65 18.27
C ASN A 34 4.64 11.27 17.33
N ARG A 35 4.87 11.22 16.01
CA ARG A 35 3.89 11.70 15.03
C ARG A 35 2.66 10.81 14.90
N ASP A 36 2.69 9.57 15.43
CA ASP A 36 1.50 8.73 15.53
C ASP A 36 0.41 9.38 16.39
N PHE A 37 0.80 10.17 17.40
CA PHE A 37 -0.14 10.90 18.28
C PHE A 37 -0.75 12.16 17.65
N ASN A 38 -0.32 12.52 16.43
CA ASN A 38 -0.93 13.63 15.68
C ASN A 38 -2.25 13.22 14.99
N TYR A 39 -2.62 11.95 15.03
CA TYR A 39 -3.94 11.49 14.62
C TYR A 39 -4.91 11.60 15.80
N ASP A 40 -6.11 12.14 15.53
CA ASP A 40 -7.20 12.05 16.49
C ASP A 40 -7.72 10.61 16.60
N TYR A 41 -8.62 10.35 17.53
CA TYR A 41 -9.20 9.02 17.74
C TYR A 41 -9.83 8.46 16.46
N PHE A 42 -10.59 9.29 15.74
CA PHE A 42 -11.27 8.89 14.52
C PHE A 42 -10.30 8.55 13.40
N GLY A 43 -9.31 9.39 13.18
CA GLY A 43 -8.26 9.18 12.17
C GLY A 43 -7.45 7.92 12.47
N PHE A 44 -7.03 7.73 13.72
CA PHE A 44 -6.29 6.53 14.12
C PHE A 44 -7.15 5.25 13.95
N LYS A 45 -8.42 5.27 14.38
CA LYS A 45 -9.32 4.12 14.21
C LYS A 45 -9.61 3.80 12.74
N THR A 46 -9.67 4.80 11.89
CA THR A 46 -9.79 4.60 10.45
C THR A 46 -8.56 3.92 9.88
N LEU A 47 -7.35 4.37 10.24
CA LEU A 47 -6.11 3.72 9.84
C LEU A 47 -6.04 2.28 10.34
N GLU A 48 -6.28 2.04 11.62
CA GLU A 48 -6.25 0.71 12.24
C GLU A 48 -7.24 -0.25 11.58
N ARG A 49 -8.47 0.20 11.31
CA ARG A 49 -9.52 -0.63 10.72
C ARG A 49 -9.23 -0.98 9.27
N SER A 50 -8.76 -0.02 8.47
CA SER A 50 -8.83 -0.12 7.02
C SER A 50 -7.48 -0.02 6.30
N TYR A 51 -6.42 0.53 6.91
CA TYR A 51 -5.19 0.86 6.18
C TYR A 51 -3.95 0.12 6.68
N LEU A 52 -3.81 -0.07 7.99
CA LEU A 52 -2.64 -0.73 8.55
C LEU A 52 -2.64 -2.22 8.24
N LEU A 53 -1.47 -2.75 7.90
CA LEU A 53 -1.30 -4.16 7.58
C LEU A 53 -1.64 -5.04 8.77
N LYS A 54 -2.28 -6.16 8.48
CA LYS A 54 -2.74 -7.14 9.47
C LYS A 54 -2.20 -8.52 9.18
N LEU A 55 -1.84 -9.22 10.23
CA LEU A 55 -1.48 -10.63 10.17
C LEU A 55 -2.51 -11.42 11.00
N ASN A 56 -3.23 -12.34 10.34
CA ASN A 56 -4.31 -13.13 10.98
C ASN A 56 -5.34 -12.26 11.74
N GLY A 57 -5.70 -11.10 11.17
CA GLY A 57 -6.66 -10.17 11.76
C GLY A 57 -6.09 -9.21 12.81
N VAL A 58 -4.83 -9.41 13.23
CA VAL A 58 -4.14 -8.53 14.18
C VAL A 58 -3.34 -7.48 13.43
N THR A 59 -3.50 -6.20 13.80
CA THR A 59 -2.73 -5.10 13.24
C THR A 59 -1.26 -5.22 13.65
N VAL A 60 -0.36 -5.25 12.67
CA VAL A 60 1.09 -5.42 12.87
C VAL A 60 1.89 -4.20 12.40
N GLU A 61 1.23 -3.17 11.95
CA GLU A 61 1.81 -1.95 11.40
C GLU A 61 1.38 -0.74 12.22
N ARG A 62 2.27 0.23 12.41
CA ARG A 62 1.97 1.55 12.97
C ARG A 62 1.75 2.56 11.84
N PRO A 63 1.08 3.71 12.08
CA PRO A 63 0.90 4.74 11.06
C PRO A 63 2.22 5.18 10.42
N GLN A 64 3.27 5.43 11.21
CA GLN A 64 4.56 5.85 10.66
C GLN A 64 5.24 4.73 9.86
N HIS A 65 5.08 3.46 10.24
CA HIS A 65 5.57 2.33 9.44
C HIS A 65 4.82 2.22 8.09
N MET A 66 3.50 2.44 8.10
CA MET A 66 2.71 2.48 6.86
C MET A 66 3.23 3.55 5.90
N LEU A 67 3.45 4.78 6.40
CA LEU A 67 3.97 5.86 5.57
C LEU A 67 5.36 5.55 5.01
N MET A 68 6.24 4.95 5.82
CA MET A 68 7.57 4.53 5.35
C MET A 68 7.48 3.39 4.33
N ARG A 69 6.64 2.38 4.56
CA ARG A 69 6.39 1.30 3.60
C ARG A 69 5.91 1.82 2.26
N VAL A 70 4.96 2.76 2.29
CA VAL A 70 4.42 3.39 1.08
C VAL A 70 5.51 4.13 0.32
N SER A 71 6.31 4.91 1.01
CA SER A 71 7.42 5.68 0.42
C SER A 71 8.47 4.76 -0.22
N ILE A 72 8.89 3.71 0.48
CA ILE A 72 9.84 2.73 -0.07
C ILE A 72 9.22 1.96 -1.24
N GLY A 73 7.93 1.62 -1.15
CA GLY A 73 7.24 0.93 -2.25
C GLY A 73 7.12 1.75 -3.54
N ILE A 74 7.15 3.08 -3.45
CA ILE A 74 7.15 3.99 -4.60
C ILE A 74 8.55 4.16 -5.18
N HIS A 75 9.55 4.39 -4.32
CA HIS A 75 10.89 4.81 -4.73
C HIS A 75 11.92 3.68 -4.79
N LEU A 76 11.63 2.53 -4.18
CA LEU A 76 12.50 1.35 -4.10
C LEU A 76 13.94 1.70 -3.63
N ASP A 77 14.91 1.62 -4.54
CA ASP A 77 16.32 1.84 -4.23
C ASP A 77 16.70 3.31 -4.03
N ASP A 78 15.86 4.26 -4.44
CA ASP A 78 16.07 5.69 -4.17
C ASP A 78 15.63 6.02 -2.74
N LEU A 79 16.55 5.72 -1.81
CA LEU A 79 16.28 5.86 -0.38
C LEU A 79 16.09 7.32 0.06
N ASP A 80 16.76 8.25 -0.59
CA ASP A 80 16.68 9.68 -0.23
C ASP A 80 15.31 10.24 -0.65
N ALA A 81 14.82 9.93 -1.84
CA ALA A 81 13.46 10.25 -2.28
C ALA A 81 12.40 9.56 -1.40
N ALA A 82 12.63 8.31 -0.98
CA ALA A 82 11.73 7.62 -0.06
C ALA A 82 11.64 8.32 1.30
N ILE A 83 12.75 8.76 1.86
CA ILE A 83 12.82 9.49 3.13
C ILE A 83 12.15 10.87 3.01
N GLU A 84 12.34 11.57 1.91
CA GLU A 84 11.67 12.84 1.64
C GLU A 84 10.15 12.66 1.58
N THR A 85 9.67 11.71 0.79
CA THR A 85 8.24 11.38 0.66
C THR A 85 7.63 10.98 2.02
N TYR A 86 8.31 10.14 2.79
CA TYR A 86 7.91 9.81 4.16
C TYR A 86 7.80 11.07 5.02
N THR A 87 8.79 11.94 4.96
CA THR A 87 8.84 13.15 5.79
C THR A 87 7.67 14.08 5.48
N LEU A 88 7.37 14.29 4.21
CA LEU A 88 6.26 15.13 3.76
C LEU A 88 4.91 14.55 4.19
N MET A 89 4.68 13.25 4.00
CA MET A 89 3.45 12.58 4.45
C MET A 89 3.33 12.58 5.98
N SER A 90 4.41 12.28 6.68
CA SER A 90 4.45 12.22 8.14
C SER A 90 4.19 13.59 8.79
N LYS A 91 4.57 14.68 8.12
CA LYS A 91 4.26 16.07 8.50
C LYS A 91 2.88 16.53 8.02
N LYS A 92 2.13 15.66 7.33
CA LYS A 92 0.78 15.96 6.78
C LYS A 92 0.75 17.05 5.71
N TYR A 93 1.83 17.25 4.96
CA TYR A 93 1.80 18.16 3.79
C TYR A 93 0.93 17.60 2.66
N PHE A 94 0.90 16.28 2.49
CA PHE A 94 0.01 15.57 1.59
C PHE A 94 -0.22 14.14 2.07
N THR A 95 -1.15 13.44 1.45
CA THR A 95 -1.34 12.00 1.58
C THR A 95 -1.64 11.39 0.22
N HIS A 96 -1.28 10.13 0.05
CA HIS A 96 -1.70 9.37 -1.13
C HIS A 96 -3.16 8.89 -1.00
N ALA A 97 -3.77 8.60 -2.14
CA ALA A 97 -5.09 7.97 -2.20
C ALA A 97 -5.06 6.54 -1.65
N THR A 98 -6.24 6.05 -1.30
CA THR A 98 -6.47 4.75 -0.67
C THR A 98 -5.74 3.59 -1.33
N PRO A 99 -5.75 3.37 -2.67
CA PRO A 99 -5.06 2.25 -3.29
C PRO A 99 -3.56 2.27 -3.07
N THR A 100 -2.94 3.44 -3.10
CA THR A 100 -1.50 3.60 -2.84
C THR A 100 -1.18 3.26 -1.38
N LEU A 101 -1.97 3.75 -0.42
CA LEU A 101 -1.76 3.46 1.00
C LEU A 101 -1.92 1.97 1.32
N PHE A 102 -2.84 1.28 0.64
CA PHE A 102 -3.04 -0.16 0.84
C PHE A 102 -1.95 -1.01 0.21
N ASN A 103 -1.61 -0.72 -1.05
CA ASN A 103 -0.93 -1.66 -1.92
C ASN A 103 0.55 -1.34 -2.12
N SER A 104 1.00 -0.10 -1.87
CA SER A 104 2.41 0.23 -2.03
C SER A 104 3.28 -0.58 -1.08
N GLY A 105 4.34 -1.16 -1.60
CA GLY A 105 5.25 -2.03 -0.87
C GLY A 105 4.75 -3.46 -0.65
N THR A 106 3.55 -3.81 -1.12
CA THR A 106 3.01 -5.17 -1.07
C THR A 106 3.33 -5.97 -2.34
N PRO A 107 3.13 -7.30 -2.36
CA PRO A 107 3.39 -8.12 -3.54
C PRO A 107 2.53 -7.81 -4.77
N LYS A 108 1.44 -7.07 -4.61
CA LYS A 108 0.54 -6.64 -5.69
C LYS A 108 0.33 -5.13 -5.63
N PRO A 109 1.30 -4.35 -6.11
CA PRO A 109 1.30 -2.90 -5.93
C PRO A 109 0.40 -2.18 -6.95
N GLN A 110 -0.91 -2.39 -6.89
CA GLN A 110 -1.86 -1.60 -7.66
C GLN A 110 -2.08 -0.25 -6.96
N LEU A 111 -1.59 0.82 -7.56
CA LEU A 111 -1.58 2.16 -6.93
C LEU A 111 -2.65 3.10 -7.49
N SER A 112 -3.26 2.76 -8.62
CA SER A 112 -4.29 3.60 -9.25
C SER A 112 -5.65 3.39 -8.61
N SER A 113 -6.42 4.46 -8.44
CA SER A 113 -7.78 4.43 -7.90
C SER A 113 -8.86 4.39 -8.97
N CYS A 114 -8.54 4.78 -10.20
CA CYS A 114 -9.49 4.89 -11.29
C CYS A 114 -8.90 4.33 -12.59
N PHE A 115 -9.76 3.73 -13.39
CA PHE A 115 -9.40 3.12 -14.67
C PHE A 115 -10.43 3.51 -15.71
N LEU A 116 -9.96 3.87 -16.90
CA LEU A 116 -10.80 4.10 -18.06
C LEU A 116 -10.79 2.86 -18.93
N LEU A 117 -11.98 2.34 -19.21
CA LEU A 117 -12.20 1.22 -20.13
C LEU A 117 -13.09 1.68 -21.26
N THR A 118 -12.68 1.36 -22.49
CA THR A 118 -13.53 1.52 -23.67
C THR A 118 -14.36 0.26 -23.84
N MET A 119 -15.67 0.42 -24.01
CA MET A 119 -16.54 -0.67 -24.46
C MET A 119 -16.03 -1.18 -25.81
N GLN A 120 -15.90 -2.48 -25.91
CA GLN A 120 -15.56 -3.12 -27.17
C GLN A 120 -16.80 -3.23 -28.06
N ASP A 121 -16.70 -3.97 -29.16
CA ASP A 121 -17.79 -4.13 -30.13
C ASP A 121 -19.11 -4.49 -29.48
N ASP A 122 -20.23 -4.11 -30.14
CA ASP A 122 -21.57 -4.55 -29.78
C ASP A 122 -21.78 -6.03 -30.22
N SER A 123 -21.06 -6.88 -29.50
CA SER A 123 -21.06 -8.34 -29.64
C SER A 123 -21.00 -9.00 -28.27
N ILE A 124 -21.41 -10.26 -28.20
CA ILE A 124 -21.31 -11.03 -26.94
C ILE A 124 -19.86 -11.05 -26.46
N ASP A 125 -18.89 -11.29 -27.34
CA ASP A 125 -17.48 -11.33 -26.97
C ASP A 125 -16.98 -9.96 -26.49
N GLY A 126 -17.35 -8.88 -27.17
CA GLY A 126 -16.99 -7.51 -26.78
C GLY A 126 -17.53 -7.14 -25.39
N ILE A 127 -18.80 -7.43 -25.14
CA ILE A 127 -19.46 -7.15 -23.85
C ILE A 127 -18.79 -7.95 -22.72
N TYR A 128 -18.61 -9.26 -22.89
CA TYR A 128 -17.98 -10.11 -21.85
C TYR A 128 -16.49 -9.83 -21.66
N ASN A 129 -15.76 -9.42 -22.70
CA ASN A 129 -14.37 -9.00 -22.54
C ASN A 129 -14.26 -7.72 -21.72
N THR A 130 -15.12 -6.74 -21.93
CA THR A 130 -15.16 -5.52 -21.11
C THR A 130 -15.51 -5.86 -19.66
N LEU A 131 -16.50 -6.69 -19.42
CA LEU A 131 -16.87 -7.17 -18.09
C LEU A 131 -15.72 -7.90 -17.39
N LYS A 132 -15.01 -8.77 -18.13
CA LYS A 132 -13.81 -9.48 -17.60
C LYS A 132 -12.71 -8.52 -17.19
N GLN A 133 -12.45 -7.47 -17.96
CA GLN A 133 -11.46 -6.44 -17.62
C GLN A 133 -11.88 -5.68 -16.36
N THR A 134 -13.13 -5.24 -16.27
CA THR A 134 -13.70 -4.60 -15.09
C THR A 134 -13.54 -5.47 -13.83
N ALA A 135 -13.89 -6.75 -13.94
CA ALA A 135 -13.76 -7.69 -12.81
C ALA A 135 -12.31 -7.88 -12.34
N LYS A 136 -11.35 -7.91 -13.28
CA LYS A 136 -9.91 -8.01 -12.93
C LYS A 136 -9.39 -6.75 -12.24
N ILE A 137 -9.81 -5.58 -12.68
CA ILE A 137 -9.46 -4.31 -12.05
C ILE A 137 -10.04 -4.26 -10.63
N SER A 138 -11.34 -4.55 -10.49
CA SER A 138 -12.02 -4.56 -9.20
C SER A 138 -11.41 -5.57 -8.22
N GLN A 139 -10.93 -6.71 -8.69
CA GLN A 139 -10.20 -7.68 -7.86
C GLN A 139 -8.92 -7.10 -7.25
N SER A 140 -8.31 -6.10 -7.88
CA SER A 140 -7.06 -5.45 -7.48
C SER A 140 -7.27 -4.11 -6.75
N ALA A 141 -8.46 -3.86 -6.24
CA ALA A 141 -8.87 -2.64 -5.55
C ALA A 141 -9.03 -1.39 -6.45
N GLY A 142 -9.35 -1.63 -7.72
CA GLY A 142 -9.75 -0.57 -8.66
C GLY A 142 -11.25 -0.33 -8.66
#